data_20dd412c24c8fb3a5fba83623583897f
#
_entry.id   20dd412c24c8fb3a5fba83623583897f
#
_cell.length_a   1.000
_cell.length_b   1.000
_cell.length_c   1.000
_cell.angle_alpha   90.00
_cell.angle_beta   90.00
_cell.angle_gamma   90.00
#
_symmetry.space_group_name_H-M   'P 1'
#
loop_
_entity.id
_entity.type
_entity.pdbx_description
1 polymer ?
#
loop_
_entity_poly.entity_id
_entity_poly.type
_entity_poly.pdbx_seq_one_letter_code
_entity_poly.pdbx_strand_id
1 'polypeptide(L)'
;MLFIYMMSTGQLNSYIEHTALKPDLTIAEVQQLCNEAMQFHFAGVCVPVYFLNAAIEILNGTGVDIVTVIGFPYGYSSTISKFEEAEEALFRGADHLDVVINIAAVKNNDWETVENEIETLTKLVHAENKVIKLIAETGMMSDIELDLICKIANDSKVDYLKSSTGVNGPGANVETIAGIREMLSPDILIKASGGIRTRSLALELIEAGANRIGASKSVAMVTES
;
A
#
# COMPACT_ATOMS: atom_id res chain seq x y z
N MET A 1 -1.66 -21.37 -13.94
CA MET A 1 -2.29 -22.39 -13.08
C MET A 1 -1.30 -23.31 -12.35
N LEU A 2 -0.15 -23.70 -12.90
CA LEU A 2 0.83 -24.55 -12.21
C LEU A 2 1.64 -23.82 -11.12
N PHE A 3 1.82 -22.51 -11.22
CA PHE A 3 2.63 -21.70 -10.28
C PHE A 3 1.97 -21.53 -8.90
N ILE A 4 0.63 -21.42 -8.86
CA ILE A 4 -0.16 -21.25 -7.60
C ILE A 4 0.02 -22.45 -6.65
N TYR A 5 0.12 -23.67 -7.19
CA TYR A 5 0.24 -24.89 -6.38
C TYR A 5 1.63 -25.08 -5.76
N MET A 6 2.65 -24.31 -6.16
CA MET A 6 4.03 -24.49 -5.72
C MET A 6 4.54 -23.42 -4.74
N MET A 7 3.79 -22.34 -4.50
CA MET A 7 4.20 -21.37 -3.48
C MET A 7 4.03 -21.95 -2.07
N SER A 8 5.14 -22.13 -1.38
CA SER A 8 5.14 -22.53 0.03
C SER A 8 4.54 -21.41 0.89
N THR A 9 4.05 -21.74 2.08
CA THR A 9 3.52 -20.76 3.03
C THR A 9 4.55 -19.66 3.32
N GLY A 10 5.82 -20.02 3.46
CA GLY A 10 6.91 -19.08 3.69
C GLY A 10 7.17 -18.10 2.52
N GLN A 11 6.81 -18.49 1.30
CA GLN A 11 6.90 -17.58 0.14
C GLN A 11 5.77 -16.54 0.16
N LEU A 12 4.53 -16.91 0.53
CA LEU A 12 3.43 -15.95 0.64
C LEU A 12 3.72 -14.89 1.72
N ASN A 13 4.32 -15.29 2.84
CA ASN A 13 4.61 -14.39 3.96
C ASN A 13 5.43 -13.16 3.52
N SER A 14 6.42 -13.35 2.64
CA SER A 14 7.28 -12.26 2.13
C SER A 14 6.55 -11.26 1.21
N TYR A 15 5.33 -11.54 0.79
CA TYR A 15 4.48 -10.60 0.06
C TYR A 15 3.59 -9.75 0.96
N ILE A 16 3.41 -10.13 2.23
CA ILE A 16 2.38 -9.55 3.10
C ILE A 16 2.92 -8.35 3.86
N GLU A 17 2.19 -7.23 3.76
CA GLU A 17 2.25 -6.11 4.71
C GLU A 17 1.06 -6.21 5.66
N HIS A 18 1.33 -6.62 6.91
CA HIS A 18 0.31 -6.80 7.94
C HIS A 18 -0.24 -5.46 8.40
N THR A 19 -1.55 -5.24 8.24
CA THR A 19 -2.15 -3.90 8.24
C THR A 19 -3.17 -3.71 9.34
N ALA A 20 -3.04 -2.61 10.11
CA ALA A 20 -4.04 -2.16 11.08
C ALA A 20 -4.24 -0.63 10.96
N LEU A 21 -5.41 -0.22 10.40
CA LEU A 21 -5.72 1.19 10.11
C LEU A 21 -7.09 1.62 10.65
N LYS A 22 -7.68 0.86 11.58
CA LYS A 22 -8.96 1.23 12.18
C LYS A 22 -8.79 2.45 13.11
N PRO A 23 -9.80 3.34 13.21
CA PRO A 23 -9.67 4.58 13.97
C PRO A 23 -9.58 4.39 15.48
N ASP A 24 -10.01 3.25 16.01
CA ASP A 24 -9.97 2.87 17.41
C ASP A 24 -8.79 1.93 17.75
N LEU A 25 -7.76 1.92 16.91
CA LEU A 25 -6.55 1.11 17.10
C LEU A 25 -5.84 1.51 18.41
N THR A 26 -5.36 0.51 19.16
CA THR A 26 -4.65 0.70 20.43
C THR A 26 -3.17 0.33 20.32
N ILE A 27 -2.34 0.84 21.24
CA ILE A 27 -0.92 0.46 21.32
C ILE A 27 -0.74 -1.06 21.51
N ALA A 28 -1.59 -1.69 22.31
CA ALA A 28 -1.52 -3.15 22.52
C ALA A 28 -1.76 -3.94 21.22
N GLU A 29 -2.69 -3.47 20.36
CA GLU A 29 -2.94 -4.08 19.05
C GLU A 29 -1.78 -3.84 18.08
N VAL A 30 -1.12 -2.69 18.13
CA VAL A 30 0.10 -2.44 17.34
C VAL A 30 1.25 -3.34 17.80
N GLN A 31 1.42 -3.53 19.11
CA GLN A 31 2.41 -4.47 19.65
C GLN A 31 2.14 -5.90 19.16
N GLN A 32 0.88 -6.34 19.19
CA GLN A 32 0.50 -7.64 18.66
C GLN A 32 0.79 -7.75 17.16
N LEU A 33 0.41 -6.74 16.36
CA LEU A 33 0.65 -6.67 14.92
C LEU A 33 2.15 -6.84 14.59
N CYS A 34 3.03 -6.11 15.31
CA CYS A 34 4.46 -6.19 15.13
C CYS A 34 5.03 -7.56 15.51
N ASN A 35 4.58 -8.14 16.64
CA ASN A 35 5.00 -9.47 17.07
C ASN A 35 4.56 -10.55 16.06
N GLU A 36 3.34 -10.46 15.53
CA GLU A 36 2.86 -11.36 14.47
C GLU A 36 3.70 -11.21 13.20
N ALA A 37 4.05 -9.98 12.80
CA ALA A 37 4.88 -9.77 11.61
C ALA A 37 6.28 -10.38 11.75
N MET A 38 6.91 -10.28 12.91
CA MET A 38 8.18 -10.95 13.21
C MET A 38 8.03 -12.47 13.21
N GLN A 39 7.02 -12.98 13.90
CA GLN A 39 6.77 -14.42 14.04
C GLN A 39 6.54 -15.11 12.71
N PHE A 40 5.77 -14.47 11.82
CA PHE A 40 5.41 -15.02 10.51
C PHE A 40 6.31 -14.54 9.38
N HIS A 41 7.34 -13.75 9.66
CA HIS A 41 8.26 -13.17 8.66
C HIS A 41 7.52 -12.42 7.54
N PHE A 42 6.56 -11.56 7.91
CA PHE A 42 5.89 -10.70 6.95
C PHE A 42 6.84 -9.62 6.43
N ALA A 43 6.59 -9.13 5.21
CA ALA A 43 7.41 -8.10 4.57
C ALA A 43 7.40 -6.78 5.34
N GLY A 44 6.25 -6.42 5.93
CA GLY A 44 6.13 -5.18 6.67
C GLY A 44 4.88 -5.11 7.54
N VAL A 45 4.80 -4.05 8.33
CA VAL A 45 3.58 -3.64 9.04
C VAL A 45 3.12 -2.28 8.52
N CYS A 46 1.79 -2.09 8.41
CA CYS A 46 1.20 -0.83 8.00
C CYS A 46 0.31 -0.28 9.12
N VAL A 47 0.67 0.88 9.67
CA VAL A 47 -0.01 1.55 10.78
C VAL A 47 -0.18 3.05 10.49
N PRO A 48 -1.14 3.76 11.13
CA PRO A 48 -1.23 5.21 11.04
C PRO A 48 0.01 5.92 11.62
N VAL A 49 0.32 7.13 11.13
CA VAL A 49 1.47 7.96 11.57
C VAL A 49 1.57 8.07 13.09
N TYR A 50 0.44 8.19 13.79
CA TYR A 50 0.39 8.25 15.27
C TYR A 50 1.12 7.08 15.95
N PHE A 51 1.12 5.89 15.34
CA PHE A 51 1.69 4.67 15.91
C PHE A 51 3.11 4.33 15.44
N LEU A 52 3.72 5.18 14.60
CA LEU A 52 5.06 4.90 14.06
C LEU A 52 6.10 4.65 15.14
N ASN A 53 6.17 5.51 16.16
CA ASN A 53 7.16 5.36 17.23
C ASN A 53 7.04 4.00 17.93
N ALA A 54 5.81 3.55 18.21
CA ALA A 54 5.57 2.25 18.84
C ALA A 54 5.98 1.07 17.94
N ALA A 55 5.70 1.16 16.64
CA ALA A 55 6.10 0.13 15.68
C ALA A 55 7.63 0.10 15.50
N ILE A 56 8.28 1.26 15.38
CA ILE A 56 9.73 1.40 15.24
C ILE A 56 10.47 0.82 16.45
N GLU A 57 10.00 1.12 17.67
CA GLU A 57 10.62 0.60 18.89
C GLU A 57 10.66 -0.94 18.91
N ILE A 58 9.60 -1.59 18.40
CA ILE A 58 9.50 -3.05 18.40
C ILE A 58 10.25 -3.68 17.23
N LEU A 59 10.20 -3.05 16.05
CA LEU A 59 10.68 -3.65 14.80
C LEU A 59 12.11 -3.27 14.43
N ASN A 60 12.75 -2.39 15.20
CA ASN A 60 14.12 -1.95 14.93
C ASN A 60 15.09 -3.14 14.82
N GLY A 61 15.77 -3.23 13.67
CA GLY A 61 16.75 -4.29 13.39
C GLY A 61 16.18 -5.67 13.06
N THR A 62 14.85 -5.80 12.91
CA THR A 62 14.19 -7.09 12.57
C THR A 62 14.14 -7.38 11.07
N GLY A 63 14.28 -6.36 10.22
CA GLY A 63 14.12 -6.48 8.76
C GLY A 63 12.64 -6.45 8.29
N VAL A 64 11.69 -6.16 9.17
CA VAL A 64 10.29 -5.93 8.83
C VAL A 64 10.12 -4.45 8.47
N ASP A 65 9.64 -4.14 7.26
CA ASP A 65 9.43 -2.76 6.79
C ASP A 65 8.34 -2.05 7.59
N ILE A 66 8.54 -0.77 7.90
CA ILE A 66 7.57 0.06 8.60
C ILE A 66 6.88 0.96 7.58
N VAL A 67 5.61 0.67 7.34
CA VAL A 67 4.76 1.35 6.37
C VAL A 67 3.76 2.24 7.10
N THR A 68 3.51 3.43 6.57
CA THR A 68 2.42 4.29 7.04
C THR A 68 1.59 4.83 5.88
N VAL A 69 0.50 5.50 6.20
CA VAL A 69 -0.45 6.05 5.22
C VAL A 69 -0.48 7.57 5.29
N ILE A 70 -0.61 8.22 4.13
CA ILE A 70 -0.66 9.68 3.99
C ILE A 70 -1.96 10.11 3.30
N GLY A 71 -2.63 11.14 3.84
CA GLY A 71 -3.92 11.62 3.34
C GLY A 71 -5.05 10.61 3.46
N PHE A 72 -4.90 9.64 4.36
CA PHE A 72 -5.79 8.47 4.47
C PHE A 72 -7.07 8.78 5.26
N PRO A 73 -8.25 8.22 4.86
CA PRO A 73 -8.44 7.33 3.69
C PRO A 73 -8.94 8.04 2.43
N TYR A 74 -9.24 9.35 2.45
CA TYR A 74 -10.00 10.01 1.38
C TYR A 74 -9.14 10.77 0.36
N GLY A 75 -7.90 11.08 0.66
CA GLY A 75 -6.95 11.73 -0.25
C GLY A 75 -7.22 13.21 -0.57
N TYR A 76 -8.30 13.82 -0.10
CA TYR A 76 -8.71 15.18 -0.45
C TYR A 76 -8.07 16.30 0.39
N SER A 77 -7.10 15.98 1.26
CA SER A 77 -6.27 16.98 1.92
C SER A 77 -5.44 17.73 0.87
N SER A 78 -5.05 18.97 1.17
CA SER A 78 -4.18 19.71 0.26
C SER A 78 -2.83 19.04 0.10
N THR A 79 -2.16 19.26 -1.04
CA THR A 79 -0.81 18.77 -1.29
C THR A 79 0.16 19.19 -0.19
N ILE A 80 0.05 20.42 0.33
CA ILE A 80 0.89 20.92 1.43
C ILE A 80 0.67 20.07 2.70
N SER A 81 -0.58 19.78 3.07
CA SER A 81 -0.87 18.98 4.26
C SER A 81 -0.35 17.55 4.13
N LYS A 82 -0.46 16.94 2.94
CA LYS A 82 0.12 15.60 2.70
C LYS A 82 1.65 15.64 2.69
N PHE A 83 2.24 16.72 2.20
CA PHE A 83 3.69 16.91 2.22
C PHE A 83 4.21 16.97 3.65
N GLU A 84 3.60 17.78 4.52
CA GLU A 84 3.96 17.90 5.93
C GLU A 84 3.75 16.57 6.69
N GLU A 85 2.65 15.86 6.41
CA GLU A 85 2.39 14.52 6.98
C GLU A 85 3.45 13.49 6.54
N ALA A 86 3.85 13.53 5.26
CA ALA A 86 4.88 12.66 4.70
C ALA A 86 6.26 12.97 5.29
N GLU A 87 6.62 14.26 5.37
CA GLU A 87 7.88 14.71 5.98
C GLU A 87 7.99 14.27 7.45
N GLU A 88 6.91 14.43 8.22
CA GLU A 88 6.87 13.95 9.61
C GLU A 88 7.02 12.41 9.70
N ALA A 89 6.34 11.67 8.82
CA ALA A 89 6.43 10.22 8.80
C ALA A 89 7.85 9.72 8.47
N LEU A 90 8.52 10.35 7.49
CA LEU A 90 9.91 10.09 7.13
C LEU A 90 10.87 10.42 8.26
N PHE A 91 10.71 11.60 8.87
CA PHE A 91 11.52 12.00 10.02
C PHE A 91 11.40 11.05 11.20
N ARG A 92 10.23 10.48 11.43
CA ARG A 92 10.02 9.44 12.47
C ARG A 92 10.65 8.09 12.10
N GLY A 93 10.96 7.84 10.84
CA GLY A 93 11.65 6.63 10.41
C GLY A 93 10.76 5.60 9.68
N ALA A 94 9.66 6.03 9.06
CA ALA A 94 8.91 5.17 8.15
C ALA A 94 9.78 4.75 6.95
N ASP A 95 9.68 3.49 6.53
CA ASP A 95 10.38 2.98 5.36
C ASP A 95 9.58 3.18 4.08
N HIS A 96 8.25 3.02 4.16
CA HIS A 96 7.36 3.16 3.03
C HIS A 96 6.18 4.07 3.37
N LEU A 97 5.77 4.92 2.41
CA LEU A 97 4.59 5.78 2.50
C LEU A 97 3.52 5.36 1.49
N ASP A 98 2.35 4.93 1.96
CA ASP A 98 1.18 4.63 1.14
C ASP A 98 0.31 5.90 1.03
N VAL A 99 0.43 6.65 -0.06
CA VAL A 99 -0.21 7.96 -0.25
C VAL A 99 -1.52 7.82 -1.01
N VAL A 100 -2.63 8.31 -0.45
CA VAL A 100 -3.91 8.31 -1.16
C VAL A 100 -3.96 9.45 -2.17
N ILE A 101 -4.20 9.13 -3.45
CA ILE A 101 -4.43 10.11 -4.51
C ILE A 101 -5.54 11.09 -4.13
N ASN A 102 -5.50 12.32 -4.63
CA ASN A 102 -6.61 13.25 -4.45
C ASN A 102 -7.81 12.82 -5.30
N ILE A 103 -8.66 11.97 -4.72
CA ILE A 103 -9.85 11.40 -5.39
C ILE A 103 -10.77 12.52 -5.89
N ALA A 104 -10.92 13.60 -5.12
CA ALA A 104 -11.77 14.72 -5.52
C ALA A 104 -11.21 15.42 -6.77
N ALA A 105 -9.90 15.63 -6.87
CA ALA A 105 -9.25 16.20 -8.06
C ALA A 105 -9.46 15.29 -9.28
N VAL A 106 -9.27 13.97 -9.15
CA VAL A 106 -9.54 13.00 -10.22
C VAL A 106 -10.98 13.13 -10.73
N LYS A 107 -11.97 13.13 -9.82
CA LYS A 107 -13.40 13.20 -10.18
C LYS A 107 -13.80 14.53 -10.81
N ASN A 108 -13.03 15.57 -10.62
CA ASN A 108 -13.22 16.87 -11.27
C ASN A 108 -12.32 17.09 -12.49
N ASN A 109 -11.59 16.06 -12.96
CA ASN A 109 -10.62 16.12 -14.06
C ASN A 109 -9.52 17.18 -13.84
N ASP A 110 -9.20 17.49 -12.60
CA ASP A 110 -8.09 18.37 -12.22
C ASP A 110 -6.78 17.60 -12.19
N TRP A 111 -6.36 17.17 -13.37
CA TRP A 111 -5.16 16.35 -13.55
C TRP A 111 -3.87 17.08 -13.21
N GLU A 112 -3.84 18.42 -13.38
CA GLU A 112 -2.70 19.24 -12.97
C GLU A 112 -2.43 19.14 -11.47
N THR A 113 -3.48 19.22 -10.64
CA THR A 113 -3.36 19.03 -9.19
C THR A 113 -2.88 17.60 -8.87
N VAL A 114 -3.40 16.59 -9.57
CA VAL A 114 -3.03 15.19 -9.34
C VAL A 114 -1.54 14.95 -9.68
N GLU A 115 -1.09 15.41 -10.84
CA GLU A 115 0.29 15.28 -11.30
C GLU A 115 1.27 15.98 -10.35
N ASN A 116 0.99 17.25 -10.02
CA ASN A 116 1.82 18.04 -9.11
C ASN A 116 1.94 17.41 -7.71
N GLU A 117 0.85 16.87 -7.19
CA GLU A 117 0.84 16.17 -5.88
C GLU A 117 1.73 14.95 -5.91
N ILE A 118 1.53 14.07 -6.89
CA ILE A 118 2.27 12.81 -6.99
C ILE A 118 3.76 13.08 -7.21
N GLU A 119 4.09 13.99 -8.13
CA GLU A 119 5.47 14.34 -8.41
C GLU A 119 6.18 14.94 -7.18
N THR A 120 5.50 15.85 -6.46
CA THR A 120 6.04 16.49 -5.25
C THR A 120 6.33 15.47 -4.15
N LEU A 121 5.38 14.57 -3.88
CA LEU A 121 5.53 13.58 -2.83
C LEU A 121 6.54 12.49 -3.21
N THR A 122 6.59 12.10 -4.49
CA THR A 122 7.60 11.15 -4.96
C THR A 122 9.02 11.70 -4.80
N LYS A 123 9.25 12.95 -5.17
CA LYS A 123 10.55 13.62 -4.98
C LYS A 123 10.96 13.70 -3.52
N LEU A 124 10.02 14.04 -2.62
CA LEU A 124 10.28 14.07 -1.19
C LEU A 124 10.73 12.70 -0.66
N VAL A 125 9.97 11.64 -0.96
CA VAL A 125 10.23 10.30 -0.45
C VAL A 125 11.54 9.73 -1.02
N HIS A 126 11.79 9.93 -2.30
CA HIS A 126 13.04 9.49 -2.95
C HIS A 126 14.29 10.24 -2.45
N ALA A 127 14.16 11.53 -2.05
CA ALA A 127 15.27 12.27 -1.46
C ALA A 127 15.78 11.64 -0.15
N GLU A 128 14.90 10.96 0.58
CA GLU A 128 15.22 10.22 1.81
C GLU A 128 15.57 8.73 1.55
N ASN A 129 15.68 8.30 0.29
CA ASN A 129 15.90 6.91 -0.14
C ASN A 129 14.83 5.95 0.42
N LYS A 130 13.58 6.40 0.49
CA LYS A 130 12.43 5.65 0.96
C LYS A 130 11.48 5.33 -0.20
N VAL A 131 10.47 4.50 0.08
CA VAL A 131 9.55 3.94 -0.91
C VAL A 131 8.19 4.64 -0.87
N ILE A 132 7.69 5.09 -2.02
CA ILE A 132 6.34 5.64 -2.16
C ILE A 132 5.41 4.63 -2.85
N LYS A 133 4.20 4.46 -2.29
CA LYS A 133 3.13 3.69 -2.93
C LYS A 133 1.91 4.59 -3.12
N LEU A 134 1.53 4.82 -4.37
CA LEU A 134 0.35 5.62 -4.71
C LEU A 134 -0.91 4.76 -4.60
N ILE A 135 -1.84 5.13 -3.72
CA ILE A 135 -3.15 4.47 -3.61
C ILE A 135 -4.11 5.08 -4.63
N ALA A 136 -4.41 4.32 -5.68
CA ALA A 136 -5.28 4.75 -6.78
C ALA A 136 -6.77 4.70 -6.41
N GLU A 137 -7.18 3.97 -5.38
CA GLU A 137 -8.59 3.70 -4.99
C GLU A 137 -9.42 3.17 -6.17
N THR A 138 -8.92 2.11 -6.80
CA THR A 138 -9.40 1.59 -8.08
C THR A 138 -10.90 1.30 -8.12
N GLY A 139 -11.50 0.91 -6.99
CA GLY A 139 -12.93 0.66 -6.89
C GLY A 139 -13.82 1.91 -7.08
N MET A 140 -13.22 3.10 -7.10
CA MET A 140 -13.90 4.36 -7.37
C MET A 140 -13.55 4.95 -8.73
N MET A 141 -12.63 4.36 -9.49
CA MET A 141 -12.14 4.89 -10.77
C MET A 141 -12.85 4.24 -11.95
N SER A 142 -13.11 5.02 -12.99
CA SER A 142 -13.43 4.50 -14.32
C SER A 142 -12.15 4.02 -15.00
N ASP A 143 -12.28 3.22 -16.07
CA ASP A 143 -11.14 2.72 -16.84
C ASP A 143 -10.26 3.87 -17.37
N ILE A 144 -10.89 4.97 -17.84
CA ILE A 144 -10.20 6.16 -18.35
C ILE A 144 -9.40 6.85 -17.23
N GLU A 145 -10.00 7.00 -16.06
CA GLU A 145 -9.31 7.59 -14.90
C GLU A 145 -8.15 6.70 -14.44
N LEU A 146 -8.33 5.39 -14.43
CA LEU A 146 -7.29 4.45 -14.04
C LEU A 146 -6.11 4.46 -15.03
N ASP A 147 -6.39 4.54 -16.34
CA ASP A 147 -5.36 4.68 -17.38
C ASP A 147 -4.52 5.95 -17.17
N LEU A 148 -5.18 7.10 -16.93
CA LEU A 148 -4.49 8.37 -16.63
C LEU A 148 -3.67 8.30 -15.34
N ILE A 149 -4.19 7.67 -14.28
CA ILE A 149 -3.46 7.47 -13.03
C ILE A 149 -2.21 6.60 -13.25
N CYS A 150 -2.35 5.51 -14.01
CA CYS A 150 -1.21 4.66 -14.35
C CYS A 150 -0.15 5.42 -15.17
N LYS A 151 -0.59 6.27 -16.11
CA LYS A 151 0.31 7.13 -16.87
C LYS A 151 1.07 8.10 -15.94
N ILE A 152 0.37 8.80 -15.04
CA ILE A 152 0.99 9.72 -14.08
C ILE A 152 1.96 8.96 -13.16
N ALA A 153 1.59 7.77 -12.70
CA ALA A 153 2.47 6.92 -11.89
C ALA A 153 3.76 6.55 -12.64
N ASN A 154 3.66 6.21 -13.93
CA ASN A 154 4.81 5.94 -14.80
C ASN A 154 5.71 7.17 -14.96
N ASP A 155 5.11 8.32 -15.28
CA ASP A 155 5.85 9.57 -15.53
C ASP A 155 6.55 10.09 -14.25
N SER A 156 5.90 9.97 -13.10
CA SER A 156 6.43 10.37 -11.79
C SER A 156 7.37 9.33 -11.18
N LYS A 157 7.45 8.12 -11.74
CA LYS A 157 8.30 7.01 -11.28
C LYS A 157 8.05 6.63 -9.82
N VAL A 158 6.79 6.51 -9.43
CA VAL A 158 6.46 5.95 -8.11
C VAL A 158 6.97 4.51 -7.99
N ASP A 159 7.28 4.04 -6.80
CA ASP A 159 7.79 2.66 -6.64
C ASP A 159 6.66 1.64 -6.77
N TYR A 160 5.47 1.98 -6.27
CA TYR A 160 4.30 1.10 -6.34
C TYR A 160 3.03 1.87 -6.72
N LEU A 161 2.15 1.20 -7.46
CA LEU A 161 0.73 1.52 -7.47
C LEU A 161 -0.01 0.57 -6.52
N LYS A 162 -0.75 1.13 -5.55
CA LYS A 162 -1.59 0.37 -4.61
C LYS A 162 -3.05 0.49 -5.02
N SER A 163 -3.77 -0.64 -5.05
CA SER A 163 -5.15 -0.66 -5.56
C SER A 163 -6.12 0.15 -4.71
N SER A 164 -6.17 -0.06 -3.40
CA SER A 164 -7.25 0.49 -2.57
C SER A 164 -6.81 0.83 -1.15
N THR A 165 -7.56 1.71 -0.49
CA THR A 165 -7.48 1.93 0.96
C THR A 165 -8.10 0.78 1.75
N GLY A 166 -9.09 0.09 1.18
CA GLY A 166 -9.94 -0.89 1.84
C GLY A 166 -11.08 -0.26 2.66
N VAL A 167 -11.31 1.05 2.54
CA VAL A 167 -12.33 1.82 3.29
C VAL A 167 -13.41 2.37 2.36
N ASN A 168 -13.04 2.94 1.21
CA ASN A 168 -13.93 3.77 0.40
C ASN A 168 -14.73 3.02 -0.68
N GLY A 169 -14.46 1.75 -0.93
CA GLY A 169 -15.14 1.03 -2.02
C GLY A 169 -14.73 -0.42 -2.12
N PRO A 170 -15.02 -1.05 -3.25
CA PRO A 170 -14.55 -2.40 -3.53
C PRO A 170 -13.03 -2.50 -3.41
N GLY A 171 -12.57 -3.59 -2.79
CA GLY A 171 -11.15 -3.86 -2.66
C GLY A 171 -10.52 -4.42 -3.93
N ALA A 172 -9.31 -4.99 -3.78
CA ALA A 172 -8.59 -5.58 -4.89
C ALA A 172 -9.33 -6.77 -5.50
N ASN A 173 -9.32 -6.85 -6.82
CA ASN A 173 -9.75 -8.01 -7.58
C ASN A 173 -8.72 -8.36 -8.66
N VAL A 174 -8.76 -9.59 -9.14
CA VAL A 174 -7.76 -10.16 -10.06
C VAL A 174 -7.73 -9.42 -11.40
N GLU A 175 -8.91 -9.10 -11.95
CA GLU A 175 -9.04 -8.43 -13.25
C GLU A 175 -8.41 -7.02 -13.22
N THR A 176 -8.71 -6.24 -12.18
CA THR A 176 -8.12 -4.90 -12.01
C THR A 176 -6.60 -4.96 -11.84
N ILE A 177 -6.08 -5.90 -11.07
CA ILE A 177 -4.62 -6.04 -10.88
C ILE A 177 -3.93 -6.43 -12.20
N ALA A 178 -4.51 -7.36 -12.96
CA ALA A 178 -3.99 -7.73 -14.28
C ALA A 178 -3.99 -6.54 -15.25
N GLY A 179 -5.10 -5.78 -15.31
CA GLY A 179 -5.18 -4.58 -16.14
C GLY A 179 -4.14 -3.50 -15.75
N ILE A 180 -3.98 -3.24 -14.46
CA ILE A 180 -2.94 -2.32 -13.95
C ILE A 180 -1.54 -2.80 -14.37
N ARG A 181 -1.27 -4.10 -14.29
CA ARG A 181 0.05 -4.63 -14.69
C ARG A 181 0.36 -4.40 -16.16
N GLU A 182 -0.64 -4.44 -17.03
CA GLU A 182 -0.47 -4.15 -18.47
C GLU A 182 -0.17 -2.67 -18.76
N MET A 183 -0.70 -1.75 -17.92
CA MET A 183 -0.55 -0.30 -18.10
C MET A 183 0.73 0.27 -17.45
N LEU A 184 1.24 -0.37 -16.42
CA LEU A 184 2.41 0.11 -15.69
C LEU A 184 3.73 -0.34 -16.33
N SER A 185 4.75 0.52 -16.23
CA SER A 185 6.14 0.15 -16.49
C SER A 185 6.53 -1.08 -15.66
N PRO A 186 7.38 -1.99 -16.19
CA PRO A 186 7.88 -3.13 -15.43
C PRO A 186 8.60 -2.76 -14.13
N ASP A 187 9.15 -1.56 -14.05
CA ASP A 187 9.88 -1.07 -12.87
C ASP A 187 8.95 -0.65 -11.73
N ILE A 188 7.66 -0.37 -12.02
CA ILE A 188 6.69 -0.01 -11.01
C ILE A 188 5.98 -1.27 -10.51
N LEU A 189 6.07 -1.50 -9.22
CA LEU A 189 5.48 -2.65 -8.55
C LEU A 189 4.01 -2.41 -8.21
N ILE A 190 3.28 -3.48 -7.88
CA ILE A 190 1.85 -3.40 -7.53
C ILE A 190 1.63 -3.92 -6.11
N LYS A 191 0.93 -3.14 -5.29
CA LYS A 191 0.38 -3.59 -4.01
C LYS A 191 -1.12 -3.79 -4.14
N ALA A 192 -1.58 -5.04 -4.02
CA ALA A 192 -3.01 -5.34 -3.90
C ALA A 192 -3.47 -5.19 -2.45
N SER A 193 -4.56 -4.48 -2.22
CA SER A 193 -5.13 -4.26 -0.88
C SER A 193 -6.64 -4.01 -0.90
N GLY A 194 -7.27 -4.20 0.26
CA GLY A 194 -8.72 -4.09 0.41
C GLY A 194 -9.44 -5.43 0.20
N GLY A 195 -10.09 -5.93 1.24
CA GLY A 195 -10.93 -7.12 1.17
C GLY A 195 -10.20 -8.47 1.05
N ILE A 196 -8.89 -8.53 1.06
CA ILE A 196 -8.10 -9.77 0.92
C ILE A 196 -8.10 -10.51 2.25
N ARG A 197 -8.83 -11.64 2.30
CA ARG A 197 -9.06 -12.39 3.54
C ARG A 197 -8.67 -13.86 3.45
N THR A 198 -8.39 -14.37 2.25
CA THR A 198 -8.09 -15.79 2.01
C THR A 198 -6.75 -15.95 1.31
N ARG A 199 -6.10 -17.08 1.58
CA ARG A 199 -4.86 -17.47 0.89
C ARG A 199 -5.07 -17.58 -0.62
N SER A 200 -6.19 -18.15 -1.07
CA SER A 200 -6.50 -18.32 -2.50
C SER A 200 -6.48 -16.98 -3.22
N LEU A 201 -7.26 -16.00 -2.73
CA LEU A 201 -7.31 -14.68 -3.35
C LEU A 201 -5.95 -13.98 -3.37
N ALA A 202 -5.16 -14.10 -2.29
CA ALA A 202 -3.82 -13.52 -2.25
C ALA A 202 -2.92 -14.11 -3.34
N LEU A 203 -2.95 -15.43 -3.54
CA LEU A 203 -2.17 -16.11 -4.58
C LEU A 203 -2.64 -15.73 -5.98
N GLU A 204 -3.95 -15.64 -6.23
CA GLU A 204 -4.52 -15.20 -7.50
C GLU A 204 -4.11 -13.77 -7.84
N LEU A 205 -4.08 -12.86 -6.85
CA LEU A 205 -3.62 -11.48 -7.05
C LEU A 205 -2.11 -11.39 -7.34
N ILE A 206 -1.29 -12.25 -6.71
CA ILE A 206 0.14 -12.36 -7.02
C ILE A 206 0.35 -12.87 -8.44
N GLU A 207 -0.39 -13.88 -8.88
CA GLU A 207 -0.34 -14.38 -10.25
C GLU A 207 -0.75 -13.31 -11.27
N ALA A 208 -1.72 -12.46 -10.91
CA ALA A 208 -2.14 -11.32 -11.72
C ALA A 208 -1.12 -10.18 -11.79
N GLY A 209 -0.04 -10.23 -11.00
CA GLY A 209 1.05 -9.27 -11.05
C GLY A 209 1.29 -8.47 -9.76
N ALA A 210 0.59 -8.76 -8.65
CA ALA A 210 0.85 -8.09 -7.38
C ALA A 210 2.19 -8.53 -6.77
N ASN A 211 2.98 -7.56 -6.31
CA ASN A 211 4.28 -7.74 -5.66
C ASN A 211 4.18 -7.59 -4.13
N ARG A 212 3.07 -7.04 -3.63
CA ARG A 212 2.74 -6.90 -2.21
C ARG A 212 1.24 -7.12 -1.99
N ILE A 213 0.91 -7.65 -0.82
CA ILE A 213 -0.46 -7.88 -0.36
C ILE A 213 -0.67 -7.12 0.96
N GLY A 214 -1.55 -6.12 0.95
CA GLY A 214 -1.96 -5.42 2.15
C GLY A 214 -3.19 -6.08 2.77
N ALA A 215 -3.06 -6.68 3.95
CA ALA A 215 -4.16 -7.41 4.59
C ALA A 215 -4.16 -7.26 6.12
N SER A 216 -5.35 -7.23 6.71
CA SER A 216 -5.56 -7.25 8.18
C SER A 216 -5.77 -8.66 8.75
N LYS A 217 -6.04 -9.64 7.89
CA LYS A 217 -6.24 -11.05 8.28
C LYS A 217 -5.05 -11.94 7.90
N SER A 218 -3.85 -11.36 7.92
CA SER A 218 -2.63 -11.99 7.41
C SER A 218 -2.31 -13.31 8.11
N VAL A 219 -2.43 -13.38 9.42
CA VAL A 219 -2.16 -14.60 10.20
C VAL A 219 -3.06 -15.74 9.76
N ALA A 220 -4.39 -15.51 9.65
CA ALA A 220 -5.32 -16.52 9.17
C ALA A 220 -4.94 -17.02 7.76
N MET A 221 -4.58 -16.11 6.85
CA MET A 221 -4.20 -16.46 5.46
C MET A 221 -2.98 -17.39 5.37
N VAL A 222 -2.07 -17.34 6.34
CA VAL A 222 -0.84 -18.15 6.32
C VAL A 222 -0.90 -19.37 7.23
N THR A 223 -1.87 -19.44 8.14
CA THR A 223 -2.06 -20.58 9.07
C THR A 223 -3.20 -21.51 8.69
N GLU A 224 -4.19 -21.03 7.94
CA GLU A 224 -5.27 -21.87 7.42
C GLU A 224 -4.74 -22.73 6.27
N SER A 225 -4.95 -24.05 6.39
CA SER A 225 -4.57 -25.09 5.42
C SER A 225 -5.62 -25.27 4.33
#